data_acd6b6ec55a02cb9ef3302b6c58fa0d9
#
_entry.id   acd6b6ec55a02cb9ef3302b6c58fa0d9
#
_cell.length_a   1.000
_cell.length_b   1.000
_cell.length_c   1.000
_cell.angle_alpha   90.00
_cell.angle_beta   90.00
_cell.angle_gamma   90.00
#
_symmetry.space_group_name_H-M   'P 1'
#
loop_
_entity.id
_entity.type
_entity.pdbx_description
1 polymer ?
#
loop_
_entity_poly.entity_id
_entity_poly.type
_entity_poly.pdbx_seq_one_letter_code
_entity_poly.pdbx_strand_id
1 'polypeptide(L)' 'MIITHNVEPSANTAQDMIAGMPPKSHRMVRVRGFQGSVSQTLKEILDLPQVDTAHVWMHTNEYVSFHIVTK' A
#
# COMPACT_ATOMS: atom_id res chain seq x y z
N MET A 1 15.76 -6.45 -6.75
CA MET A 1 15.91 -5.00 -6.58
C MET A 1 14.73 -4.41 -5.83
N ILE A 2 15.00 -3.52 -4.93
CA ILE A 2 13.97 -2.85 -4.15
C ILE A 2 13.64 -1.52 -4.80
N ILE A 3 12.38 -1.32 -5.10
CA ILE A 3 11.90 -0.05 -5.62
C ILE A 3 10.97 0.55 -4.59
N THR A 4 11.30 1.71 -4.09
CA THR A 4 10.49 2.40 -3.10
C THR A 4 9.90 3.66 -3.71
N HIS A 5 8.60 3.75 -3.70
CA HIS A 5 7.89 4.92 -4.18
C HIS A 5 6.96 5.44 -3.10
N ASN A 6 6.90 6.74 -2.96
CA ASN A 6 5.89 7.40 -2.15
C ASN A 6 4.76 7.81 -3.08
N VAL A 7 3.64 7.14 -2.95
CA VAL A 7 2.46 7.40 -3.78
C VAL A 7 1.59 8.43 -3.09
N GLU A 8 1.12 9.37 -3.86
CA GLU A 8 0.34 10.48 -3.33
C GLU A 8 -1.04 10.05 -2.85
N PRO A 9 -1.70 10.89 -2.05
CA PRO A 9 -2.96 10.53 -1.39
C PRO A 9 -4.11 10.14 -2.28
N SER A 10 -4.03 10.37 -3.57
CA SER A 10 -5.09 9.93 -4.49
C SER A 10 -5.20 8.41 -4.58
N ALA A 11 -4.19 7.68 -4.10
CA ALA A 11 -4.22 6.22 -4.11
C ALA A 11 -5.00 5.72 -2.91
N ASN A 12 -6.34 5.69 -3.04
CA ASN A 12 -7.22 5.32 -1.94
C ASN A 12 -7.73 3.90 -1.98
N THR A 13 -7.46 3.17 -3.06
CA THR A 13 -7.89 1.78 -3.19
C THR A 13 -6.69 0.87 -3.21
N ALA A 14 -6.91 -0.41 -2.87
CA ALA A 14 -5.85 -1.40 -2.90
C ALA A 14 -5.24 -1.51 -4.29
N GLN A 15 -6.06 -1.52 -5.32
CA GLN A 15 -5.57 -1.63 -6.69
C GLN A 15 -4.73 -0.44 -7.11
N ASP A 16 -5.13 0.77 -6.69
CA ASP A 16 -4.34 1.96 -6.99
C ASP A 16 -2.97 1.90 -6.34
N MET A 17 -2.91 1.34 -5.14
CA MET A 17 -1.66 1.27 -4.39
C MET A 17 -0.64 0.35 -5.04
N ILE A 18 -1.08 -0.66 -5.79
CA ILE A 18 -0.18 -1.60 -6.45
C ILE A 18 -0.06 -1.36 -7.95
N ALA A 19 -0.73 -0.33 -8.46
CA ALA A 19 -0.74 -0.07 -9.90
C ALA A 19 0.69 0.11 -10.42
N GLY A 20 1.02 -0.62 -11.48
CA GLY A 20 2.32 -0.53 -12.11
C GLY A 20 3.45 -1.23 -11.37
N MET A 21 3.18 -1.95 -10.28
CA MET A 21 4.23 -2.67 -9.57
C MET A 21 4.68 -3.89 -10.38
N PRO A 22 6.00 -4.02 -10.64
CA PRO A 22 6.50 -5.24 -11.25
C PRO A 22 6.52 -6.39 -10.23
N PRO A 23 6.70 -7.64 -10.70
CA PRO A 23 6.86 -8.77 -9.79
C PRO A 23 8.08 -8.61 -8.89
N LYS A 24 7.98 -9.17 -7.70
CA LYS A 24 9.08 -9.21 -6.73
C LYS A 24 9.64 -7.83 -6.44
N SER A 25 8.74 -6.88 -6.24
CA SER A 25 9.12 -5.51 -5.93
C SER A 25 8.47 -5.05 -4.65
N HIS A 26 8.95 -3.93 -4.14
CA HIS A 26 8.45 -3.30 -2.92
C HIS A 26 7.93 -1.91 -3.26
N ARG A 27 6.89 -1.52 -2.58
CA ARG A 27 6.40 -0.14 -2.68
C ARG A 27 5.90 0.30 -1.32
N MET A 28 6.28 1.49 -0.92
CA MET A 28 5.70 2.14 0.24
C MET A 28 4.72 3.19 -0.23
N VAL A 29 3.47 3.04 0.16
CA VAL A 29 2.40 3.98 -0.17
C VAL A 29 2.10 4.77 1.09
N ARG A 30 2.36 6.07 1.04
CA ARG A 30 2.09 6.95 2.16
C ARG A 30 0.85 7.77 1.82
N VAL A 31 -0.17 7.65 2.65
CA VAL A 31 -1.44 8.33 2.43
C VAL A 31 -1.70 9.26 3.59
N ARG A 32 -1.85 10.54 3.29
CA ARG A 32 -2.19 11.56 4.28
C ARG A 32 -3.69 11.73 4.31
N GLY A 33 -4.26 11.81 5.51
CA GLY A 33 -5.68 11.99 5.67
C GLY A 33 -6.48 10.82 5.12
N PHE A 34 -6.01 9.61 5.38
CA PHE A 34 -6.65 8.41 4.83
C PHE A 34 -8.10 8.30 5.31
N GLN A 35 -9.00 8.17 4.36
CA GLN A 35 -10.44 8.02 4.63
C GLN A 35 -10.78 6.55 4.50
N GLY A 36 -11.36 6.00 5.54
CA GLY A 36 -11.78 4.61 5.53
C GLY A 36 -11.04 3.76 6.53
N SER A 37 -11.22 2.47 6.42
CA SER A 37 -10.64 1.52 7.35
C SER A 37 -9.29 1.03 6.85
N VAL A 38 -8.26 1.26 7.67
CA VAL A 38 -6.92 0.75 7.38
C VAL A 38 -6.91 -0.77 7.33
N SER A 39 -7.60 -1.41 8.27
CA SER A 39 -7.67 -2.88 8.30
C SER A 39 -8.34 -3.45 7.08
N GLN A 40 -9.42 -2.82 6.64
CA GLN A 40 -10.14 -3.27 5.44
C GLN A 40 -9.26 -3.12 4.21
N THR A 41 -8.57 -2.00 4.08
CA THR A 41 -7.69 -1.77 2.95
C THR A 41 -6.55 -2.77 2.93
N LEU A 42 -5.96 -3.06 4.08
CA LEU A 42 -4.90 -4.06 4.17
C LEU A 42 -5.39 -5.43 3.73
N LYS A 43 -6.60 -5.82 4.13
CA LYS A 43 -7.20 -7.07 3.68
C LYS A 43 -7.37 -7.10 2.17
N GLU A 44 -7.84 -6.01 1.60
CA GLU A 44 -8.04 -5.93 0.16
C GLU A 44 -6.72 -6.05 -0.59
N ILE A 45 -5.66 -5.42 -0.07
CA ILE A 45 -4.34 -5.55 -0.67
C ILE A 45 -3.89 -7.01 -0.65
N LEU A 46 -4.02 -7.67 0.50
CA LEU A 46 -3.58 -9.06 0.66
C LEU A 46 -4.41 -10.03 -0.19
N ASP A 47 -5.62 -9.64 -0.56
CA ASP A 47 -6.48 -10.46 -1.41
C ASP A 47 -6.10 -10.41 -2.89
N LEU A 48 -5.26 -9.46 -3.27
CA LEU A 48 -4.86 -9.32 -4.67
C LEU A 48 -3.85 -10.41 -5.02
N PRO A 49 -4.05 -11.10 -6.15
CA PRO A 49 -3.21 -12.25 -6.50
C PRO A 49 -1.74 -11.91 -6.72
N GLN A 50 -1.43 -10.67 -7.09
CA GLN A 50 -0.04 -10.29 -7.32
C GLN A 50 0.69 -9.87 -6.05
N VAL A 51 -0.01 -9.78 -4.92
CA VAL A 51 0.60 -9.35 -3.66
C VAL A 51 1.06 -10.56 -2.85
N ASP A 52 2.31 -10.52 -2.40
CA ASP A 52 2.87 -11.54 -1.53
C ASP A 52 2.61 -11.19 -0.06
N THR A 53 3.09 -10.03 0.36
CA THR A 53 2.87 -9.56 1.72
C THR A 53 2.54 -8.08 1.73
N ALA A 54 1.95 -7.64 2.82
CA ALA A 54 1.69 -6.22 3.02
C ALA A 54 1.68 -5.92 4.51
N HIS A 55 2.21 -4.76 4.85
CA HIS A 55 2.25 -4.27 6.22
C HIS A 55 1.77 -2.83 6.25
N VAL A 56 1.24 -2.42 7.38
CA VAL A 56 0.80 -1.05 7.55
C VAL A 56 1.40 -0.48 8.84
N TRP A 57 1.84 0.77 8.73
CA TRP A 57 2.33 1.51 9.89
C TRP A 57 1.54 2.79 10.05
N MET A 58 1.05 3.01 11.27
CA MET A 58 0.38 4.25 11.64
C MET A 58 1.44 5.17 12.25
N HIS A 59 1.82 6.20 11.51
CA HIS A 59 2.89 7.10 11.98
C HIS A 59 2.37 8.15 12.96
N THR A 60 1.30 8.80 12.55
CA THR A 60 0.63 9.81 13.36
C THR A 60 -0.85 9.77 13.01
N ASN A 61 -1.63 10.69 13.57
CA ASN A 61 -3.02 10.82 13.13
C ASN A 61 -3.14 11.41 11.74
N GLU A 62 -2.03 11.85 11.16
CA GLU A 62 -2.04 12.54 9.88
C GLU A 62 -1.89 11.60 8.70
N TYR A 63 -1.09 10.54 8.84
CA TYR A 63 -0.87 9.67 7.69
C TYR A 63 -0.54 8.25 8.11
N VAL A 64 -0.73 7.35 7.16
CA VAL A 64 -0.48 5.91 7.31
C VAL A 64 0.38 5.47 6.13
N SER A 65 1.25 4.51 6.36
CA SER A 65 2.09 3.92 5.31
C SER A 65 1.73 2.46 5.11
N PHE A 66 1.50 2.08 3.86
CA PHE A 66 1.31 0.69 3.47
C PHE A 66 2.57 0.22 2.77
N HIS A 67 3.19 -0.82 3.27
CA HIS A 67 4.36 -1.40 2.65
C HIS A 67 3.95 -2.69 1.96
N ILE A 68 4.05 -2.73 0.65
CA ILE A 68 3.52 -3.81 -0.18
C ILE A 68 4.66 -4.50 -0.91
N VAL A 69 4.62 -5.83 -0.91
CA VAL A 69 5.60 -6.66 -1.62
C VAL A 69 4.83 -7.54 -2.59
N THR A 70 5.23 -7.51 -3.85
CA THR A 70 4.62 -8.37 -4.88
C THR A 70 5.36 -9.70 -5.00
N LYS A 71 4.65 -10.67 -5.54
CA LYS A 71 5.21 -12.02 -5.76
C LYS A 71 6.25 -12.07 -6.85
#